data_b0f96385aa3e81aab5035533debc16dc
#
_entry.id   b0f96385aa3e81aab5035533debc16dc
#
_cell.length_a   1.000
_cell.length_b   1.000
_cell.length_c   1.000
_cell.angle_alpha   90.00
_cell.angle_beta   90.00
_cell.angle_gamma   90.00
#
_symmetry.space_group_name_H-M   'P 1'
#
loop_
_entity.id
_entity.type
_entity.pdbx_description
1 polymer ?
#
loop_
_entity_poly.entity_id
_entity_poly.type
_entity_poly.pdbx_seq_one_letter_code
_entity_poly.pdbx_strand_id
1 'polypeptide(L)'
;MNGREKEYFKGIQWIDSLNQNKIIPGLTRIAKLMDCLDNPQNRLKIIMVGGTNAKGSTCHNLNYNLSKVGVRTGCFTSPHLHSIRERIRIGNIEVIKYLERLIS
;
A
#
# COMPACT_ATOMS: atom_id res chain seq x y z
N MET A 1 -12.23 -14.66 17.75
CA MET A 1 -11.44 -13.54 17.20
C MET A 1 -10.64 -12.87 18.31
N ASN A 2 -9.33 -12.76 18.17
CA ASN A 2 -8.50 -12.07 19.15
C ASN A 2 -8.61 -10.55 19.02
N GLY A 3 -7.98 -9.79 19.94
CA GLY A 3 -8.04 -8.33 19.94
C GLY A 3 -7.46 -7.68 18.68
N ARG A 4 -6.38 -8.23 18.14
CA ARG A 4 -5.75 -7.72 16.90
C ARG A 4 -6.65 -7.91 15.69
N GLU A 5 -7.30 -9.05 15.57
CA GLU A 5 -8.24 -9.31 14.48
C GLU A 5 -9.44 -8.37 14.53
N LYS A 6 -9.97 -8.12 15.74
CA LYS A 6 -11.08 -7.16 15.92
C LYS A 6 -10.68 -5.75 15.47
N GLU A 7 -9.51 -5.30 15.87
CA GLU A 7 -9.00 -3.99 15.45
C GLU A 7 -8.79 -3.92 13.94
N TYR A 8 -8.27 -4.98 13.35
CA TYR A 8 -8.09 -5.08 11.91
C TYR A 8 -9.44 -4.95 11.19
N PHE A 9 -10.44 -5.71 11.59
CA PHE A 9 -11.77 -5.64 10.96
C PHE A 9 -12.44 -4.28 11.18
N LYS A 10 -12.29 -3.67 12.34
CA LYS A 10 -12.78 -2.30 12.56
C LYS A 10 -12.11 -1.31 11.62
N GLY A 11 -10.81 -1.43 11.42
CA GLY A 11 -10.07 -0.61 10.47
C GLY A 11 -10.58 -0.77 9.04
N ILE A 12 -10.80 -1.99 8.61
CA ILE A 12 -11.36 -2.27 7.27
C ILE A 12 -12.75 -1.66 7.12
N GLN A 13 -13.61 -1.82 8.11
CA GLN A 13 -14.95 -1.23 8.07
C GLN A 13 -14.90 0.29 7.99
N TRP A 14 -13.97 0.91 8.71
CA TRP A 14 -13.78 2.35 8.65
C TRP A 14 -13.32 2.81 7.28
N ILE A 15 -12.35 2.13 6.68
CA ILE A 15 -11.88 2.43 5.33
C ILE A 15 -13.01 2.30 4.32
N ASP A 16 -13.78 1.22 4.39
CA ASP A 16 -14.91 1.00 3.49
C ASP A 16 -15.98 2.08 3.65
N SER A 17 -16.21 2.56 4.87
CA SER A 17 -17.19 3.62 5.14
C SER A 17 -16.79 4.96 4.50
N LEU A 18 -15.49 5.23 4.36
CA LEU A 18 -15.00 6.44 3.71
C LEU A 18 -15.34 6.48 2.22
N ASN A 19 -15.43 5.33 1.59
CA ASN A 19 -15.70 5.21 0.16
C ASN A 19 -17.17 5.34 -0.20
N GLN A 20 -18.08 5.17 0.75
CA GLN A 20 -19.52 5.10 0.47
C GLN A 20 -20.18 6.45 0.22
N ASN A 21 -19.65 7.55 0.70
CA ASN A 21 -20.40 8.79 0.80
C ASN A 21 -19.89 9.96 -0.03
N LYS A 22 -18.65 9.95 -0.52
CA LYS A 22 -18.14 11.06 -1.36
C LYS A 22 -16.97 10.62 -2.22
N ILE A 23 -17.22 10.47 -3.50
CA ILE A 23 -16.13 10.49 -4.48
C ILE A 23 -15.87 11.94 -4.83
N ILE A 24 -14.78 12.51 -4.33
CA ILE A 24 -14.35 13.85 -4.72
C ILE A 24 -13.20 13.64 -5.70
N PRO A 25 -13.41 13.92 -7.01
CA PRO A 25 -12.35 13.78 -7.98
C PRO A 25 -11.25 14.83 -7.79
N GLY A 26 -10.04 14.48 -8.19
CA GLY A 26 -8.91 15.40 -8.17
C GLY A 26 -7.90 15.11 -7.08
N LEU A 27 -6.78 15.80 -7.14
CA LEU A 27 -5.61 15.57 -6.29
C LEU A 27 -5.48 16.57 -5.14
N THR A 28 -6.43 17.49 -4.97
CA THR A 28 -6.31 18.58 -3.98
C THR A 28 -6.13 18.06 -2.56
N ARG A 29 -6.90 17.06 -2.17
CA ARG A 29 -6.85 16.50 -0.81
C ARG A 29 -5.54 15.77 -0.54
N ILE A 30 -5.12 14.93 -1.48
CA ILE A 30 -3.88 14.18 -1.32
C ILE A 30 -2.66 15.11 -1.35
N ALA A 31 -2.71 16.16 -2.17
CA ALA A 31 -1.66 17.17 -2.20
C ALA A 31 -1.52 17.89 -0.85
N LYS A 32 -2.62 18.25 -0.22
CA LYS A 32 -2.61 18.87 1.12
C LYS A 32 -2.05 17.92 2.17
N LEU A 33 -2.43 16.65 2.12
CA LEU A 33 -1.89 15.65 3.04
C LEU A 33 -0.39 15.47 2.83
N MET A 34 0.05 15.40 1.58
CA MET A 34 1.49 15.27 1.27
C MET A 34 2.27 16.49 1.74
N ASP A 35 1.72 17.70 1.61
CA ASP A 35 2.36 18.90 2.15
C ASP A 35 2.53 18.81 3.67
N CYS A 36 1.54 18.31 4.38
CA CYS A 36 1.63 18.09 5.83
C CYS A 36 2.72 17.08 6.21
N LEU A 37 3.01 16.13 5.33
CA LEU A 37 4.04 15.10 5.54
C LEU A 37 5.39 15.48 4.92
N ASP A 38 5.56 16.72 4.48
CA ASP A 38 6.79 17.22 3.85
C ASP A 38 7.09 16.55 2.51
N ASN A 39 6.04 16.24 1.76
CA ASN A 39 6.11 15.73 0.39
C ASN A 39 7.10 14.56 0.21
N PRO A 40 6.92 13.44 0.92
CA PRO A 40 7.85 12.32 0.86
C PRO A 40 7.95 11.70 -0.53
N GLN A 41 6.91 11.83 -1.37
CA GLN A 41 6.91 11.31 -2.73
C GLN A 41 7.99 11.91 -3.62
N ASN A 42 8.44 13.13 -3.33
CA ASN A 42 9.48 13.81 -4.11
C ASN A 42 10.87 13.18 -3.93
N ARG A 43 11.03 12.36 -2.90
CA ARG A 43 12.30 11.67 -2.60
C ARG A 43 12.33 10.24 -3.12
N LEU A 44 11.27 9.80 -3.78
CA LEU A 44 11.13 8.43 -4.26
C LEU A 44 11.35 8.34 -5.77
N LYS A 45 11.96 7.25 -6.19
CA LYS A 45 11.93 6.84 -7.60
C LYS A 45 10.73 5.93 -7.78
N ILE A 46 9.79 6.33 -8.62
CA ILE A 46 8.51 5.65 -8.76
C ILE A 46 8.42 5.01 -10.15
N ILE A 47 8.03 3.74 -10.15
CA ILE A 47 7.69 3.00 -11.37
C ILE A 47 6.20 2.72 -11.34
N MET A 48 5.48 3.23 -12.32
CA MET A 48 4.04 2.99 -12.43
C MET A 48 3.78 1.89 -13.44
N VAL A 49 3.02 0.88 -13.03
CA VAL A 49 2.64 -0.24 -13.90
C VAL A 49 1.14 -0.20 -14.11
N GLY A 50 0.73 -0.03 -15.35
CA GLY A 50 -0.69 0.02 -15.73
C GLY A 50 -1.01 -1.01 -16.79
N GLY A 51 -2.30 -1.22 -17.01
CA GLY A 51 -2.80 -2.14 -18.02
C GLY A 51 -4.02 -2.91 -17.55
N THR A 52 -4.59 -3.68 -18.47
CA THR A 52 -5.79 -4.48 -18.18
C THR A 52 -5.46 -5.86 -17.64
N ASN A 53 -4.30 -6.42 -18.02
CA ASN A 53 -3.89 -7.76 -17.64
C ASN A 53 -2.46 -7.75 -17.10
N ALA A 54 -2.17 -8.67 -16.19
CA ALA A 54 -0.83 -8.96 -15.67
C ALA A 54 -0.10 -7.80 -14.97
N LYS A 55 -0.77 -6.69 -14.70
CA LYS A 55 -0.13 -5.54 -14.01
C LYS A 55 0.31 -5.89 -12.59
N GLY A 56 -0.50 -6.65 -11.86
CA GLY A 56 -0.15 -7.12 -10.51
C GLY A 56 1.03 -8.06 -10.53
N SER A 57 1.05 -9.01 -11.45
CA SER A 57 2.17 -9.96 -11.60
C SER A 57 3.47 -9.24 -11.97
N THR A 58 3.39 -8.25 -12.87
CA THR A 58 4.56 -7.45 -13.25
C THR A 58 5.11 -6.68 -12.06
N CYS A 59 4.25 -6.02 -11.28
CA CYS A 59 4.67 -5.31 -10.07
C CYS A 59 5.34 -6.24 -9.06
N HIS A 60 4.74 -7.39 -8.79
CA HIS A 60 5.29 -8.36 -7.84
C HIS A 60 6.65 -8.91 -8.29
N ASN A 61 6.79 -9.24 -9.56
CA ASN A 61 8.05 -9.74 -10.11
C ASN A 61 9.15 -8.68 -10.03
N LEU A 62 8.82 -7.44 -10.40
CA LEU A 62 9.77 -6.34 -10.34
C LEU A 62 10.20 -6.06 -8.90
N ASN A 63 9.24 -5.99 -7.98
CA ASN A 63 9.50 -5.79 -6.55
C ASN A 63 10.39 -6.90 -5.98
N TYR A 64 10.06 -8.14 -6.28
CA TYR A 64 10.83 -9.30 -5.83
C TYR A 64 12.27 -9.25 -6.31
N ASN A 65 12.47 -9.02 -7.60
CA ASN A 65 13.80 -9.02 -8.21
C ASN A 65 14.67 -7.85 -7.69
N LEU A 66 14.08 -6.65 -7.56
CA LEU A 66 14.80 -5.50 -7.01
C LEU A 66 15.17 -5.72 -5.54
N SER A 67 14.28 -6.28 -4.76
CA SER A 67 14.56 -6.62 -3.35
C SER A 67 15.70 -7.62 -3.23
N LYS A 68 15.73 -8.59 -4.13
CA LYS A 68 16.77 -9.63 -4.12
C LYS A 68 18.18 -9.08 -4.35
N VAL A 69 18.30 -8.04 -5.19
CA VAL A 69 19.61 -7.42 -5.46
C VAL A 69 19.95 -6.30 -4.48
N GLY A 70 19.19 -6.16 -3.42
CA GLY A 70 19.48 -5.23 -2.33
C GLY A 70 18.88 -3.85 -2.45
N VAL A 71 18.00 -3.61 -3.42
CA VAL A 71 17.30 -2.34 -3.53
C VAL A 71 16.14 -2.29 -2.53
N ARG A 72 16.04 -1.22 -1.77
CA ARG A 72 14.91 -1.00 -0.87
C ARG A 72 13.69 -0.62 -1.69
N THR A 73 12.67 -1.45 -1.67
CA THR A 73 11.47 -1.27 -2.49
C THR A 73 10.21 -1.22 -1.65
N GLY A 74 9.24 -0.45 -2.12
CA GLY A 74 7.86 -0.54 -1.68
C GLY A 74 7.00 -0.85 -2.89
N CYS A 75 5.92 -1.57 -2.70
CA CYS A 75 5.00 -1.93 -3.76
C CYS A 75 3.57 -1.68 -3.31
N PHE A 76 2.82 -0.97 -4.15
CA PHE A 76 1.39 -0.77 -3.94
C PHE A 76 0.64 -1.37 -5.12
N THR A 77 -0.28 -2.29 -4.84
CA THR A 77 -1.09 -2.94 -5.88
C THR A 77 -2.56 -2.91 -5.53
N SER A 78 -3.40 -2.85 -6.54
CA SER A 78 -4.85 -2.94 -6.38
C SER A 78 -5.47 -3.56 -7.63
N PRO A 79 -6.60 -4.28 -7.48
CA PRO A 79 -7.21 -4.70 -6.23
C PRO A 79 -6.45 -5.83 -5.54
N HIS A 80 -6.80 -6.13 -4.29
CA HIS A 80 -6.28 -7.30 -3.60
C HIS A 80 -7.08 -8.56 -3.95
N LEU A 81 -6.45 -9.73 -3.81
CA LEU A 81 -7.09 -11.03 -4.07
C LEU A 81 -7.72 -11.61 -2.81
N HIS A 82 -7.00 -11.62 -1.71
CA HIS A 82 -7.43 -12.25 -0.45
C HIS A 82 -7.58 -11.26 0.69
N SER A 83 -6.66 -10.31 0.82
CA SER A 83 -6.61 -9.38 1.94
C SER A 83 -6.10 -8.02 1.50
N ILE A 84 -6.68 -6.96 2.05
CA ILE A 84 -6.21 -5.59 1.83
C ILE A 84 -4.73 -5.41 2.22
N ARG A 85 -4.20 -6.27 3.09
CA ARG A 85 -2.79 -6.28 3.48
C ARG A 85 -1.85 -6.49 2.30
N GLU A 86 -2.32 -7.16 1.25
CA GLU A 86 -1.56 -7.41 0.03
C GLU A 86 -1.24 -6.15 -0.75
N ARG A 87 -2.04 -5.10 -0.57
CA ARG A 87 -1.92 -3.87 -1.36
C ARG A 87 -0.63 -3.11 -1.10
N ILE A 88 -0.08 -3.21 0.11
CA ILE A 88 1.13 -2.49 0.48
C ILE A 88 2.17 -3.48 0.98
N ARG A 89 3.31 -3.50 0.31
CA ARG A 89 4.45 -4.36 0.67
C ARG A 89 5.71 -3.52 0.77
N ILE A 90 6.57 -3.89 1.70
CA ILE A 90 7.92 -3.33 1.82
C ILE A 90 8.88 -4.48 1.56
N GLY A 91 9.61 -4.40 0.45
CA GLY A 91 10.32 -5.56 -0.07
C GLY A 91 9.34 -6.68 -0.38
N ASN A 92 9.60 -7.88 0.12
CA ASN A 92 8.74 -9.06 -0.06
C ASN A 92 7.76 -9.28 1.11
N ILE A 93 7.62 -8.30 2.00
CA ILE A 93 6.88 -8.45 3.25
C ILE A 93 5.67 -7.52 3.22
N GLU A 94 4.50 -8.03 3.59
CA GLU A 94 3.34 -7.19 3.82
C GLU A 94 3.65 -6.15 4.90
N VAL A 95 3.16 -4.92 4.71
CA VAL A 95 3.51 -3.79 5.58
C VAL A 95 3.25 -4.07 7.05
N ILE A 96 2.18 -4.78 7.37
CA ILE A 96 1.83 -5.09 8.77
C ILE A 96 2.92 -5.94 9.46
N LYS A 97 3.45 -6.93 8.74
CA LYS A 97 4.52 -7.78 9.25
C LYS A 97 5.82 -7.01 9.41
N TYR A 98 6.08 -6.09 8.51
CA TYR A 98 7.24 -5.21 8.60
C TYR A 98 7.17 -4.33 9.85
N LEU A 99 6.01 -3.73 10.13
CA LEU A 99 5.80 -2.92 11.32
C LEU A 99 5.94 -3.73 12.60
N GLU A 100 5.42 -4.95 12.62
CA GLU A 100 5.59 -5.87 13.75
C GLU A 100 7.06 -6.15 14.05
N ARG A 101 7.88 -6.32 13.02
CA ARG A 101 9.33 -6.53 13.18
C ARG A 101 10.04 -5.31 13.74
N LEU A 102 9.62 -4.12 13.35
CA LEU A 102 10.22 -2.87 13.88
C LEU A 102 9.88 -2.65 15.35
N ILE A 103 8.73 -3.11 15.80
CA ILE A 103 8.26 -2.93 17.18
C ILE A 103 8.85 -3.99 18.12
N SER A 104 9.10 -5.16 17.60
CA SER A 104 9.71 -6.24 18.37
C SER A 104 11.24 -6.08 18.44
#